data_d6e392959f976cda17c5394793452a86
#
_entry.id   d6e392959f976cda17c5394793452a86
#
_cell.length_a   1.000
_cell.length_b   1.000
_cell.length_c   1.000
_cell.angle_alpha   90.00
_cell.angle_beta   90.00
_cell.angle_gamma   90.00
#
_symmetry.space_group_name_H-M   'P 1'
#
loop_
_entity.id
_entity.type
_entity.pdbx_description
1 polymer ?
#
loop_
_entity_poly.entity_id
_entity_poly.type
_entity_poly.pdbx_seq_one_letter_code
_entity_poly.pdbx_strand_id
1 'polypeptide(L)'
;MTQHRHTDTEMRVIWLASGSHFVTHGFMTLFSAVMVVIAGENSMSFMAIGMIANVGYFLYGLGGIPAGYLADRYGAKQVLTIGVFGMSISSLLVGLSFGTWPFAVSYALLGLFCSIHHPAGLSFIARGVGSRRGKAMGIHGVLGNLGMFLAPMTAAGSIWLFHSWRSAYLASGAAGLVFGVILHLTKVPGELDFSFKAMAQGRLQKAAAASGRNDQDPAPVKGDSTGILPIALIFLFLGSILSGFIFRGSLTFFPALFRQEVRFITNSDQPVVMAGYLTTAILFFGLIGAWFGGYINDKIKRPELFPAVVFIVVTPLFYLISRYSDSKLIAISCVFSLVYYSWQPCQNYLVAKYTKRAFHGMGFGINFFLLFGLGSIATSVGGYVTDQFGVDRFYGLMAIISAVAMLVALAVYFTKNYQILFSRIQGRLSWKLEKE
;
A
#
# COMPACT_ATOMS: atom_id res chain seq x y z
N MET A 1 -21.11 -29.12 9.38
CA MET A 1 -20.08 -28.34 8.66
C MET A 1 -18.77 -28.43 9.45
N THR A 2 -17.88 -29.34 9.06
CA THR A 2 -16.55 -29.48 9.67
C THR A 2 -15.75 -28.20 9.37
N GLN A 3 -15.46 -27.42 10.41
CA GLN A 3 -14.58 -26.27 10.30
C GLN A 3 -13.15 -26.77 10.00
N HIS A 4 -12.78 -26.89 8.72
CA HIS A 4 -11.41 -27.14 8.35
C HIS A 4 -10.53 -25.97 8.85
N ARG A 5 -9.67 -26.24 9.82
CA ARG A 5 -8.64 -25.28 10.26
C ARG A 5 -7.50 -25.30 9.24
N HIS A 6 -6.74 -24.21 9.16
CA HIS A 6 -5.50 -24.21 8.39
C HIS A 6 -4.54 -25.26 8.97
N THR A 7 -3.79 -25.95 8.09
CA THR A 7 -2.72 -26.85 8.51
C THR A 7 -1.57 -26.07 9.14
N ASP A 8 -0.70 -26.74 9.91
CA ASP A 8 0.47 -26.08 10.53
C ASP A 8 1.38 -25.43 9.47
N THR A 9 1.52 -26.05 8.29
CA THR A 9 2.28 -25.49 7.17
C THR A 9 1.62 -24.23 6.62
N GLU A 10 0.30 -24.24 6.40
CA GLU A 10 -0.44 -23.05 5.96
C GLU A 10 -0.32 -21.92 6.99
N MET A 11 -0.42 -22.23 8.28
CA MET A 11 -0.25 -21.22 9.34
C MET A 11 1.15 -20.62 9.35
N ARG A 12 2.22 -21.41 9.12
CA ARG A 12 3.59 -20.87 8.97
C ARG A 12 3.68 -19.90 7.80
N VAL A 13 3.14 -20.27 6.64
CA VAL A 13 3.10 -19.38 5.46
C VAL A 13 2.38 -18.06 5.78
N ILE A 14 1.20 -18.15 6.41
CA ILE A 14 0.39 -16.99 6.77
C ILE A 14 1.17 -16.06 7.71
N TRP A 15 1.77 -16.58 8.79
CA TRP A 15 2.49 -15.76 9.77
C TRP A 15 3.77 -15.16 9.20
N LEU A 16 4.52 -15.90 8.39
CA LEU A 16 5.75 -15.41 7.77
C LEU A 16 5.46 -14.31 6.74
N ALA A 17 4.49 -14.52 5.87
CA ALA A 17 4.09 -13.48 4.92
C ALA A 17 3.50 -12.25 5.61
N SER A 18 2.67 -12.46 6.64
CA SER A 18 2.01 -11.37 7.36
C SER A 18 2.99 -10.58 8.25
N GLY A 19 3.96 -11.26 8.88
CA GLY A 19 5.04 -10.62 9.61
C GLY A 19 5.93 -9.78 8.70
N SER A 20 6.25 -10.28 7.50
CA SER A 20 6.97 -9.49 6.49
C SER A 20 6.16 -8.27 6.06
N HIS A 21 4.82 -8.37 5.96
CA HIS A 21 3.93 -7.24 5.63
C HIS A 21 3.96 -6.17 6.72
N PHE A 22 3.87 -6.60 7.98
CA PHE A 22 4.00 -5.72 9.15
C PHE A 22 5.32 -4.94 9.13
N VAL A 23 6.44 -5.64 8.94
CA VAL A 23 7.78 -5.04 8.92
C VAL A 23 7.91 -4.05 7.76
N THR A 24 7.46 -4.42 6.56
CA THR A 24 7.54 -3.58 5.35
C THR A 24 6.80 -2.26 5.53
N HIS A 25 5.54 -2.32 5.97
CA HIS A 25 4.76 -1.11 6.19
C HIS A 25 5.25 -0.30 7.38
N GLY A 26 5.75 -0.96 8.43
CA GLY A 26 6.41 -0.30 9.55
C GLY A 26 7.57 0.58 9.06
N PHE A 27 8.52 0.00 8.34
CA PHE A 27 9.68 0.72 7.82
C PHE A 27 9.32 1.91 6.94
N MET A 28 8.39 1.72 6.00
CA MET A 28 8.00 2.78 5.06
C MET A 28 7.24 3.93 5.75
N THR A 29 6.58 3.67 6.87
CA THR A 29 5.77 4.68 7.56
C THR A 29 6.54 5.42 8.67
N LEU A 30 7.63 4.85 9.19
CA LEU A 30 8.50 5.53 10.17
C LEU A 30 8.90 6.93 9.72
N PHE A 31 9.20 7.10 8.43
CA PHE A 31 9.62 8.37 7.84
C PHE A 31 8.64 9.51 8.16
N SER A 32 7.34 9.29 8.03
CA SER A 32 6.32 10.32 8.24
C SER A 32 6.39 10.94 9.65
N ALA A 33 6.69 10.13 10.66
CA ALA A 33 6.76 10.58 12.04
C ALA A 33 8.05 11.32 12.38
N VAL A 34 9.15 11.03 11.66
CA VAL A 34 10.48 11.61 11.94
C VAL A 34 10.91 12.64 10.91
N MET A 35 10.15 12.85 9.85
CA MET A 35 10.46 13.76 8.74
C MET A 35 10.85 15.16 9.22
N VAL A 36 10.08 15.73 10.15
CA VAL A 36 10.31 17.08 10.68
C VAL A 36 11.63 17.18 11.43
N VAL A 37 11.98 16.13 12.19
CA VAL A 37 13.24 16.08 12.94
C VAL A 37 14.44 15.95 12.00
N ILE A 38 14.33 15.06 11.00
CA ILE A 38 15.38 14.87 9.98
C ILE A 38 15.60 16.16 9.18
N ALA A 39 14.52 16.82 8.77
CA ALA A 39 14.58 18.08 8.03
C ALA A 39 15.31 19.15 8.86
N GLY A 40 14.94 19.32 10.15
CA GLY A 40 15.57 20.28 11.05
C GLY A 40 17.04 19.99 11.29
N GLU A 41 17.41 18.73 11.57
CA GLU A 41 18.79 18.31 11.84
C GLU A 41 19.74 18.55 10.64
N ASN A 42 19.23 18.36 9.42
CA ASN A 42 20.02 18.51 8.20
C ASN A 42 19.80 19.87 7.49
N SER A 43 19.11 20.80 8.12
CA SER A 43 18.77 22.12 7.55
C SER A 43 18.10 22.02 6.17
N MET A 44 17.23 21.01 6.00
CA MET A 44 16.50 20.78 4.75
C MET A 44 15.14 21.44 4.77
N SER A 45 14.70 21.97 3.61
CA SER A 45 13.31 22.35 3.39
C SER A 45 12.40 21.11 3.35
N PHE A 46 11.10 21.28 3.58
CA PHE A 46 10.12 20.20 3.41
C PHE A 46 10.07 19.69 1.97
N MET A 47 10.33 20.55 0.98
CA MET A 47 10.48 20.14 -0.41
C MET A 47 11.67 19.19 -0.59
N ALA A 48 12.85 19.53 -0.05
CA ALA A 48 14.05 18.71 -0.20
C ALA A 48 13.88 17.32 0.41
N ILE A 49 13.40 17.25 1.67
CA ILE A 49 13.16 15.96 2.31
C ILE A 49 11.98 15.19 1.67
N GLY A 50 10.98 15.91 1.14
CA GLY A 50 9.87 15.35 0.38
C GLY A 50 10.33 14.70 -0.94
N MET A 51 11.32 15.29 -1.62
CA MET A 51 11.93 14.69 -2.83
C MET A 51 12.69 13.41 -2.49
N ILE A 52 13.46 13.39 -1.40
CA ILE A 52 14.14 12.17 -0.93
C ILE A 52 13.12 11.07 -0.64
N ALA A 53 12.06 11.41 0.06
CA ALA A 53 10.97 10.47 0.34
C ALA A 53 10.30 9.97 -0.93
N ASN A 54 10.06 10.86 -1.91
CA ASN A 54 9.47 10.50 -3.19
C ASN A 54 10.32 9.45 -3.91
N VAL A 55 11.65 9.61 -3.96
CA VAL A 55 12.55 8.61 -4.57
C VAL A 55 12.39 7.25 -3.89
N GLY A 56 12.41 7.21 -2.57
CA GLY A 56 12.21 5.96 -1.82
C GLY A 56 10.85 5.30 -2.11
N TYR A 57 9.78 6.06 -2.10
CA TYR A 57 8.43 5.55 -2.39
C TYR A 57 8.23 5.20 -3.86
N PHE A 58 8.85 5.92 -4.78
CA PHE A 58 8.83 5.59 -6.20
C PHE A 58 9.50 4.23 -6.46
N LEU A 59 10.67 4.00 -5.86
CA LEU A 59 11.36 2.72 -5.92
C LEU A 59 10.56 1.60 -5.24
N TYR A 60 9.87 1.92 -4.14
CA TYR A 60 8.95 0.99 -3.51
C TYR A 60 7.82 0.54 -4.44
N GLY A 61 7.27 1.44 -5.22
CA GLY A 61 6.26 1.09 -6.23
C GLY A 61 6.87 0.35 -7.44
N LEU A 62 7.93 0.91 -8.03
CA LEU A 62 8.54 0.43 -9.27
C LEU A 62 9.17 -0.95 -9.11
N GLY A 63 9.88 -1.18 -8.01
CA GLY A 63 10.58 -2.44 -7.74
C GLY A 63 9.65 -3.65 -7.57
N GLY A 64 8.35 -3.43 -7.34
CA GLY A 64 7.36 -4.49 -7.29
C GLY A 64 7.23 -5.27 -8.61
N ILE A 65 7.47 -4.63 -9.75
CA ILE A 65 7.39 -5.28 -11.07
C ILE A 65 8.47 -6.35 -11.23
N PRO A 66 9.78 -6.04 -11.11
CA PRO A 66 10.82 -7.07 -11.19
C PRO A 66 10.75 -8.08 -10.04
N ALA A 67 10.31 -7.66 -8.85
CA ALA A 67 10.19 -8.56 -7.70
C ALA A 67 9.16 -9.68 -7.93
N GLY A 68 8.05 -9.39 -8.60
CA GLY A 68 7.06 -10.40 -9.00
C GLY A 68 7.67 -11.43 -9.97
N TYR A 69 8.38 -10.98 -10.98
CA TYR A 69 9.09 -11.87 -11.91
C TYR A 69 10.13 -12.76 -11.18
N LEU A 70 10.90 -12.17 -10.26
CA LEU A 70 11.89 -12.91 -9.48
C LEU A 70 11.23 -13.95 -8.56
N ALA A 71 10.12 -13.61 -7.91
CA ALA A 71 9.36 -14.53 -7.05
C ALA A 71 8.80 -15.71 -7.85
N ASP A 72 8.36 -15.47 -9.08
CA ASP A 72 7.88 -16.52 -9.97
C ASP A 72 9.01 -17.42 -10.45
N ARG A 73 10.20 -16.87 -10.67
CA ARG A 73 11.33 -17.61 -11.23
C ARG A 73 12.14 -18.36 -10.19
N TYR A 74 12.35 -17.78 -9.02
CA TYR A 74 13.28 -18.28 -8.00
C TYR A 74 12.61 -18.78 -6.73
N GLY A 75 11.28 -18.64 -6.62
CA GLY A 75 10.53 -19.03 -5.44
C GLY A 75 10.16 -17.83 -4.55
N ALA A 76 8.91 -17.83 -4.13
CA ALA A 76 8.34 -16.67 -3.42
C ALA A 76 9.00 -16.46 -2.05
N LYS A 77 9.25 -17.52 -1.29
CA LYS A 77 9.91 -17.47 0.03
C LYS A 77 11.33 -16.92 -0.06
N GLN A 78 12.11 -17.37 -1.06
CA GLN A 78 13.50 -16.93 -1.23
C GLN A 78 13.58 -15.45 -1.52
N VAL A 79 12.78 -14.98 -2.48
CA VAL A 79 12.76 -13.57 -2.87
C VAL A 79 12.25 -12.71 -1.71
N LEU A 80 11.23 -13.18 -0.98
CA LEU A 80 10.74 -12.51 0.23
C LEU A 80 11.84 -12.40 1.30
N THR A 81 12.62 -13.45 1.49
CA THR A 81 13.75 -13.47 2.46
C THR A 81 14.82 -12.43 2.08
N ILE A 82 15.17 -12.33 0.80
CA ILE A 82 16.08 -11.28 0.29
C ILE A 82 15.50 -9.90 0.58
N GLY A 83 14.20 -9.70 0.33
CA GLY A 83 13.51 -8.45 0.61
C GLY A 83 13.58 -8.07 2.09
N VAL A 84 13.28 -9.03 2.98
CA VAL A 84 13.32 -8.79 4.43
C VAL A 84 14.72 -8.45 4.94
N PHE A 85 15.74 -9.17 4.53
CA PHE A 85 17.13 -8.82 4.89
C PHE A 85 17.54 -7.48 4.29
N GLY A 86 17.25 -7.24 3.01
CA GLY A 86 17.61 -6.00 2.32
C GLY A 86 16.96 -4.77 2.96
N MET A 87 15.65 -4.80 3.25
CA MET A 87 14.98 -3.68 3.92
C MET A 87 15.45 -3.49 5.36
N SER A 88 15.78 -4.57 6.08
CA SER A 88 16.27 -4.47 7.45
C SER A 88 17.67 -3.86 7.52
N ILE A 89 18.57 -4.29 6.64
CA ILE A 89 19.90 -3.69 6.49
C ILE A 89 19.78 -2.23 6.07
N SER A 90 18.92 -1.93 5.09
CA SER A 90 18.68 -0.54 4.66
C SER A 90 18.13 0.33 5.80
N SER A 91 17.25 -0.22 6.66
CA SER A 91 16.78 0.47 7.86
C SER A 91 17.93 0.78 8.83
N LEU A 92 18.84 -0.17 9.06
CA LEU A 92 20.05 0.09 9.86
C LEU A 92 20.90 1.20 9.22
N LEU A 93 21.10 1.18 7.91
CA LEU A 93 21.85 2.21 7.19
C LEU A 93 21.16 3.58 7.31
N VAL A 94 19.83 3.65 7.27
CA VAL A 94 19.08 4.89 7.55
C VAL A 94 19.37 5.37 8.98
N GLY A 95 19.31 4.50 9.97
CA GLY A 95 19.60 4.85 11.36
C GLY A 95 21.06 5.25 11.61
N LEU A 96 22.00 4.75 10.82
CA LEU A 96 23.43 5.08 10.88
C LEU A 96 23.82 6.25 9.98
N SER A 97 22.88 6.84 9.23
CA SER A 97 23.17 7.93 8.31
C SER A 97 23.40 9.26 9.04
N PHE A 98 24.45 9.97 8.64
CA PHE A 98 24.71 11.34 9.03
C PHE A 98 24.82 12.20 7.76
N GLY A 99 23.99 13.25 7.69
CA GLY A 99 23.90 14.13 6.54
C GLY A 99 22.92 13.65 5.46
N THR A 100 22.65 14.53 4.52
CA THR A 100 21.58 14.40 3.50
C THR A 100 21.79 13.21 2.55
N TRP A 101 22.99 13.06 2.00
CA TRP A 101 23.23 12.05 0.96
C TRP A 101 23.25 10.61 1.49
N PRO A 102 23.93 10.28 2.61
CA PRO A 102 23.83 8.95 3.21
C PRO A 102 22.39 8.58 3.55
N PHE A 103 21.62 9.52 4.11
CA PHE A 103 20.20 9.33 4.37
C PHE A 103 19.40 9.04 3.08
N ALA A 104 19.57 9.86 2.05
CA ALA A 104 18.84 9.73 0.79
C ALA A 104 19.10 8.37 0.11
N VAL A 105 20.37 7.95 0.03
CA VAL A 105 20.76 6.67 -0.56
C VAL A 105 20.20 5.50 0.26
N SER A 106 20.36 5.54 1.59
CA SER A 106 19.85 4.48 2.48
C SER A 106 18.33 4.36 2.43
N TYR A 107 17.61 5.49 2.35
CA TYR A 107 16.16 5.50 2.25
C TYR A 107 15.67 5.03 0.88
N ALA A 108 16.37 5.34 -0.20
CA ALA A 108 16.11 4.82 -1.53
C ALA A 108 16.28 3.29 -1.57
N LEU A 109 17.36 2.75 -0.97
CA LEU A 109 17.57 1.31 -0.83
C LEU A 109 16.47 0.66 0.01
N LEU A 110 16.03 1.31 1.10
CA LEU A 110 14.92 0.85 1.92
C LEU A 110 13.65 0.69 1.10
N GLY A 111 13.29 1.70 0.31
CA GLY A 111 12.15 1.64 -0.61
C GLY A 111 12.28 0.50 -1.62
N LEU A 112 13.45 0.37 -2.24
CA LEU A 112 13.72 -0.69 -3.22
C LEU A 112 13.53 -2.09 -2.63
N PHE A 113 14.09 -2.39 -1.47
CA PHE A 113 13.94 -3.71 -0.85
C PHE A 113 12.55 -3.96 -0.26
N CYS A 114 11.87 -2.92 0.25
CA CYS A 114 10.48 -3.01 0.67
C CYS A 114 9.53 -3.35 -0.47
N SER A 115 9.84 -2.98 -1.72
CA SER A 115 9.02 -3.28 -2.91
C SER A 115 8.84 -4.78 -3.16
N ILE A 116 9.78 -5.59 -2.69
CA ILE A 116 9.79 -7.04 -2.89
C ILE A 116 8.63 -7.71 -2.16
N HIS A 117 8.20 -7.14 -1.05
CA HIS A 117 7.24 -7.80 -0.16
C HIS A 117 5.91 -8.12 -0.86
N HIS A 118 5.26 -7.12 -1.50
CA HIS A 118 3.91 -7.32 -2.01
C HIS A 118 3.79 -8.43 -3.05
N PRO A 119 4.59 -8.46 -4.12
CA PRO A 119 4.49 -9.55 -5.08
C PRO A 119 4.97 -10.89 -4.51
N ALA A 120 6.06 -10.91 -3.75
CA ALA A 120 6.59 -12.15 -3.19
C ALA A 120 5.72 -12.68 -2.04
N GLY A 121 5.27 -11.83 -1.12
CA GLY A 121 4.42 -12.23 0.02
C GLY A 121 3.05 -12.73 -0.41
N LEU A 122 2.40 -12.04 -1.35
CA LEU A 122 1.11 -12.50 -1.91
C LEU A 122 1.27 -13.81 -2.70
N SER A 123 2.35 -13.96 -3.48
CA SER A 123 2.66 -15.19 -4.19
C SER A 123 2.94 -16.36 -3.21
N PHE A 124 3.62 -16.07 -2.10
CA PHE A 124 3.90 -17.05 -1.05
C PHE A 124 2.63 -17.59 -0.41
N ILE A 125 1.67 -16.69 -0.05
CA ILE A 125 0.35 -17.11 0.45
C ILE A 125 -0.44 -17.87 -0.63
N ALA A 126 -0.46 -17.37 -1.86
CA ALA A 126 -1.25 -17.98 -2.94
C ALA A 126 -0.80 -19.42 -3.27
N ARG A 127 0.49 -19.73 -3.10
CA ARG A 127 1.06 -21.06 -3.34
C ARG A 127 1.01 -21.96 -2.12
N GLY A 128 1.25 -21.39 -0.93
CA GLY A 128 1.38 -22.17 0.31
C GLY A 128 0.07 -22.39 1.07
N VAL A 129 -1.04 -21.72 0.67
CA VAL A 129 -2.35 -21.86 1.33
C VAL A 129 -3.37 -22.42 0.33
N GLY A 130 -3.80 -23.65 0.55
CA GLY A 130 -4.78 -24.36 -0.28
C GLY A 130 -6.22 -23.97 0.04
N SER A 131 -6.57 -23.96 1.34
CA SER A 131 -7.91 -23.72 1.84
C SER A 131 -8.05 -22.31 2.45
N ARG A 132 -9.25 -21.72 2.40
CA ARG A 132 -9.56 -20.43 3.05
C ARG A 132 -8.58 -19.30 2.76
N ARG A 133 -8.12 -19.19 1.53
CA ARG A 133 -7.20 -18.12 1.08
C ARG A 133 -7.68 -16.71 1.44
N GLY A 134 -9.00 -16.47 1.40
CA GLY A 134 -9.57 -15.19 1.82
C GLY A 134 -9.27 -14.85 3.28
N LYS A 135 -9.34 -15.81 4.19
CA LYS A 135 -8.98 -15.62 5.61
C LYS A 135 -7.48 -15.34 5.76
N ALA A 136 -6.64 -16.07 5.03
CA ALA A 136 -5.19 -15.85 5.03
C ALA A 136 -4.83 -14.44 4.55
N MET A 137 -5.45 -13.98 3.45
CA MET A 137 -5.28 -12.63 2.94
C MET A 137 -5.81 -11.57 3.90
N GLY A 138 -6.90 -11.87 4.63
CA GLY A 138 -7.42 -10.99 5.68
C GLY A 138 -6.41 -10.80 6.82
N ILE A 139 -5.83 -11.88 7.36
CA ILE A 139 -4.80 -11.82 8.40
C ILE A 139 -3.58 -11.03 7.88
N HIS A 140 -3.15 -11.31 6.66
CA HIS A 140 -2.05 -10.62 6.00
C HIS A 140 -2.31 -9.11 5.88
N GLY A 141 -3.50 -8.70 5.47
CA GLY A 141 -3.89 -7.30 5.37
C GLY A 141 -3.94 -6.59 6.73
N VAL A 142 -4.51 -7.25 7.76
CA VAL A 142 -4.58 -6.70 9.11
C VAL A 142 -3.18 -6.44 9.68
N LEU A 143 -2.25 -7.40 9.55
CA LEU A 143 -0.89 -7.23 10.07
C LEU A 143 -0.11 -6.16 9.31
N GLY A 144 -0.29 -6.04 7.99
CA GLY A 144 0.30 -4.95 7.22
C GLY A 144 -0.18 -3.58 7.68
N ASN A 145 -1.49 -3.41 7.82
CA ASN A 145 -2.08 -2.18 8.34
C ASN A 145 -1.62 -1.87 9.77
N LEU A 146 -1.52 -2.90 10.62
CA LEU A 146 -1.01 -2.72 11.98
C LEU A 146 0.43 -2.21 11.99
N GLY A 147 1.31 -2.73 11.13
CA GLY A 147 2.68 -2.24 10.97
C GLY A 147 2.71 -0.76 10.57
N MET A 148 1.86 -0.37 9.62
CA MET A 148 1.73 1.01 9.17
C MET A 148 1.24 1.95 10.29
N PHE A 149 0.23 1.54 11.04
CA PHE A 149 -0.39 2.40 12.04
C PHE A 149 0.43 2.51 13.32
N LEU A 150 1.19 1.48 13.69
CA LEU A 150 2.09 1.52 14.84
C LEU A 150 3.41 2.25 14.57
N ALA A 151 3.80 2.47 13.32
CA ALA A 151 5.08 3.10 13.00
C ALA A 151 5.25 4.51 13.61
N PRO A 152 4.25 5.43 13.58
CA PRO A 152 4.41 6.73 14.24
C PRO A 152 4.59 6.61 15.75
N MET A 153 3.93 5.65 16.41
CA MET A 153 4.13 5.39 17.84
C MET A 153 5.52 4.82 18.12
N THR A 154 6.01 3.92 17.28
CA THR A 154 7.38 3.37 17.39
C THR A 154 8.42 4.47 17.26
N ALA A 155 8.26 5.37 16.30
CA ALA A 155 9.13 6.53 16.12
C ALA A 155 9.07 7.49 17.33
N ALA A 156 7.86 7.81 17.78
CA ALA A 156 7.63 8.67 18.93
C ALA A 156 8.24 8.08 20.22
N GLY A 157 8.00 6.81 20.49
CA GLY A 157 8.56 6.10 21.64
C GLY A 157 10.10 6.04 21.60
N SER A 158 10.67 5.82 20.42
CA SER A 158 12.14 5.84 20.25
C SER A 158 12.74 7.22 20.50
N ILE A 159 12.12 8.29 20.04
CA ILE A 159 12.55 9.67 20.32
C ILE A 159 12.42 9.96 21.80
N TRP A 160 11.32 9.54 22.44
CA TRP A 160 11.10 9.75 23.86
C TRP A 160 12.13 9.03 24.73
N LEU A 161 12.46 7.76 24.42
CA LEU A 161 13.38 6.94 25.22
C LEU A 161 14.86 7.26 24.97
N PHE A 162 15.23 7.50 23.71
CA PHE A 162 16.62 7.58 23.27
C PHE A 162 17.03 8.97 22.76
N HIS A 163 16.13 9.95 22.77
CA HIS A 163 16.32 11.31 22.26
C HIS A 163 16.85 11.37 20.82
N SER A 164 16.57 10.32 20.04
CA SER A 164 17.05 10.19 18.66
C SER A 164 16.05 9.48 17.77
N TRP A 165 15.74 10.05 16.62
CA TRP A 165 14.95 9.41 15.58
C TRP A 165 15.63 8.19 14.96
N ARG A 166 16.98 8.17 15.01
CA ARG A 166 17.80 7.08 14.47
C ARG A 166 17.52 5.76 15.18
N SER A 167 17.24 5.82 16.47
CA SER A 167 16.95 4.63 17.28
C SER A 167 15.71 3.87 16.76
N ALA A 168 14.71 4.58 16.18
CA ALA A 168 13.56 3.93 15.59
C ALA A 168 13.94 3.02 14.41
N TYR A 169 14.80 3.52 13.52
CA TYR A 169 15.29 2.73 12.37
C TYR A 169 16.25 1.63 12.78
N LEU A 170 17.12 1.88 13.77
CA LEU A 170 18.06 0.88 14.29
C LEU A 170 17.32 -0.26 14.98
N ALA A 171 16.39 0.04 15.88
CA ALA A 171 15.61 -0.97 16.59
C ALA A 171 14.72 -1.77 15.62
N SER A 172 14.04 -1.09 14.70
CA SER A 172 13.21 -1.75 13.69
C SER A 172 14.04 -2.59 12.72
N GLY A 173 15.23 -2.09 12.31
CA GLY A 173 16.17 -2.83 11.46
C GLY A 173 16.69 -4.09 12.14
N ALA A 174 17.08 -3.99 13.42
CA ALA A 174 17.50 -5.15 14.21
C ALA A 174 16.40 -6.19 14.37
N ALA A 175 15.17 -5.75 14.72
CA ALA A 175 14.00 -6.63 14.80
C ALA A 175 13.69 -7.28 13.45
N GLY A 176 13.79 -6.51 12.35
CA GLY A 176 13.60 -7.02 10.99
C GLY A 176 14.66 -8.06 10.60
N LEU A 177 15.93 -7.91 11.01
CA LEU A 177 16.97 -8.93 10.81
C LEU A 177 16.63 -10.23 11.55
N VAL A 178 16.22 -10.13 12.83
CA VAL A 178 15.78 -11.30 13.60
C VAL A 178 14.62 -12.00 12.89
N PHE A 179 13.63 -11.23 12.42
CA PHE A 179 12.53 -11.79 11.65
C PHE A 179 13.00 -12.41 10.32
N GLY A 180 13.96 -11.79 9.63
CA GLY A 180 14.60 -12.35 8.42
C GLY A 180 15.27 -13.70 8.67
N VAL A 181 15.95 -13.87 9.80
CA VAL A 181 16.53 -15.15 10.24
C VAL A 181 15.42 -16.18 10.49
N ILE A 182 14.35 -15.80 11.19
CA ILE A 182 13.19 -16.69 11.42
C ILE A 182 12.58 -17.12 10.08
N LEU A 183 12.35 -16.18 9.16
CA LEU A 183 11.82 -16.47 7.83
C LEU A 183 12.74 -17.41 7.04
N HIS A 184 14.06 -17.18 7.10
CA HIS A 184 15.06 -18.00 6.42
C HIS A 184 15.07 -19.44 6.95
N LEU A 185 15.15 -19.59 8.28
CA LEU A 185 15.31 -20.90 8.93
C LEU A 185 14.01 -21.73 8.95
N THR A 186 12.84 -21.08 8.87
CA THR A 186 11.56 -21.80 8.89
C THR A 186 11.36 -22.58 7.60
N LYS A 187 11.37 -23.90 7.68
CA LYS A 187 11.12 -24.78 6.53
C LYS A 187 9.63 -24.78 6.18
N VAL A 188 9.34 -24.59 4.89
CA VAL A 188 8.00 -24.68 4.31
C VAL A 188 8.05 -25.70 3.19
N PRO A 189 7.39 -26.87 3.33
CA PRO A 189 7.38 -27.90 2.29
C PRO A 189 6.88 -27.36 0.95
N GLY A 190 7.56 -27.73 -0.14
CA GLY A 190 7.21 -27.27 -1.49
C GLY A 190 7.78 -25.90 -1.90
N GLU A 191 8.38 -25.15 -0.98
CA GLU A 191 9.15 -23.95 -1.30
C GLU A 191 10.65 -24.27 -1.31
N LEU A 192 11.35 -23.67 -2.26
CA LEU A 192 12.79 -23.84 -2.38
C LEU A 192 13.50 -23.14 -1.22
N ASP A 193 14.47 -23.78 -0.58
CA ASP A 193 15.34 -23.14 0.40
C ASP A 193 16.28 -22.14 -0.28
N PHE A 194 16.66 -21.06 0.43
CA PHE A 194 17.59 -20.08 -0.09
C PHE A 194 18.96 -20.71 -0.32
N SER A 195 19.26 -21.03 -1.58
CA SER A 195 20.60 -21.39 -2.03
C SER A 195 20.77 -21.06 -3.52
N PHE A 196 21.97 -20.65 -3.93
CA PHE A 196 22.30 -20.46 -5.35
C PHE A 196 22.12 -21.74 -6.18
N LYS A 197 22.31 -22.91 -5.55
CA LYS A 197 22.11 -24.22 -6.16
C LYS A 197 20.64 -24.51 -6.44
N ALA A 198 19.75 -24.16 -5.50
CA ALA A 198 18.29 -24.26 -5.67
C ALA A 198 17.76 -23.28 -6.72
N MET A 199 18.34 -22.08 -6.81
CA MET A 199 18.05 -21.13 -7.90
C MET A 199 18.37 -21.70 -9.29
N ALA A 200 19.50 -22.41 -9.44
CA ALA A 200 19.87 -23.07 -10.68
C ALA A 200 18.96 -24.28 -11.00
N GLN A 201 18.60 -25.08 -9.98
CA GLN A 201 17.72 -26.23 -10.13
C GLN A 201 16.27 -25.86 -10.43
N GLY A 202 15.77 -24.77 -9.84
CA GLY A 202 14.44 -24.21 -10.16
C GLY A 202 14.30 -23.79 -11.62
N ARG A 203 15.39 -23.39 -12.28
CA ARG A 203 15.43 -23.15 -13.74
C ARG A 203 15.19 -24.43 -14.53
N LEU A 204 15.82 -25.53 -14.12
CA LEU A 204 15.74 -26.81 -14.81
C LEU A 204 14.36 -27.48 -14.63
N GLN A 205 13.77 -27.38 -13.42
CA GLN A 205 12.46 -27.94 -13.16
C GLN A 205 11.32 -27.18 -13.87
N LYS A 206 11.40 -25.85 -13.96
CA LYS A 206 10.43 -25.06 -14.76
C LYS A 206 10.57 -25.29 -16.24
N ALA A 207 11.78 -25.45 -16.74
CA ALA A 207 12.00 -25.80 -18.15
C ALA A 207 11.45 -27.21 -18.47
N ALA A 208 11.61 -28.18 -17.56
CA ALA A 208 11.04 -29.51 -17.69
C ALA A 208 9.50 -29.52 -17.58
N ALA A 209 8.93 -28.74 -16.66
CA ALA A 209 7.47 -28.60 -16.53
C ALA A 209 6.82 -27.83 -17.72
N ALA A 210 7.55 -26.92 -18.34
CA ALA A 210 7.08 -26.23 -19.53
C ALA A 210 7.11 -27.13 -20.79
N SER A 211 8.01 -28.11 -20.82
CA SER A 211 8.07 -29.12 -21.88
C SER A 211 7.11 -30.30 -21.71
N GLY A 212 6.54 -30.49 -20.50
CA GLY A 212 5.61 -31.56 -20.14
C GLY A 212 4.15 -31.13 -19.92
N ARG A 213 3.74 -29.97 -20.41
CA ARG A 213 2.34 -29.53 -20.33
C ARG A 213 1.47 -30.45 -21.19
N ASN A 214 0.74 -31.35 -20.53
CA ASN A 214 -0.39 -32.05 -21.11
C ASN A 214 -1.54 -31.05 -21.32
N ASP A 215 -2.19 -31.13 -22.50
CA ASP A 215 -3.35 -30.35 -22.95
C ASP A 215 -4.65 -30.56 -22.14
N GLN A 216 -4.56 -30.83 -20.84
CA GLN A 216 -5.72 -31.05 -19.93
C GLN A 216 -5.96 -29.93 -18.93
N ASP A 217 -5.42 -28.74 -19.15
CA ASP A 217 -5.94 -27.57 -18.47
C ASP A 217 -7.38 -27.30 -18.96
N PRO A 218 -8.37 -27.13 -18.03
CA PRO A 218 -9.74 -26.85 -18.45
C PRO A 218 -9.76 -25.67 -19.39
N ALA A 219 -10.41 -25.88 -20.55
CA ALA A 219 -10.54 -24.87 -21.59
C ALA A 219 -10.92 -23.52 -20.96
N PRO A 220 -10.32 -22.41 -21.41
CA PRO A 220 -10.67 -21.11 -20.90
C PRO A 220 -12.18 -20.94 -21.09
N VAL A 221 -12.91 -20.78 -19.98
CA VAL A 221 -14.32 -20.41 -20.02
C VAL A 221 -14.41 -19.23 -20.98
N LYS A 222 -15.18 -19.40 -22.07
CA LYS A 222 -15.51 -18.30 -23.00
C LYS A 222 -16.15 -17.18 -22.18
N GLY A 223 -15.30 -16.34 -21.58
CA GLY A 223 -15.69 -15.12 -20.91
C GLY A 223 -15.64 -14.02 -21.93
N ASP A 224 -16.76 -13.40 -22.15
CA ASP A 224 -17.05 -12.22 -22.94
C ASP A 224 -15.82 -11.45 -23.42
N SER A 225 -15.48 -11.66 -24.69
CA SER A 225 -14.56 -10.82 -25.45
C SER A 225 -15.28 -9.53 -25.91
N THR A 226 -16.01 -8.88 -25.02
CA THR A 226 -16.46 -7.52 -25.27
C THR A 226 -15.24 -6.63 -25.08
N GLY A 227 -14.86 -5.87 -26.09
CA GLY A 227 -13.69 -4.97 -26.15
C GLY A 227 -13.77 -3.75 -25.22
N ILE A 228 -14.32 -3.93 -24.03
CA ILE A 228 -14.83 -2.96 -23.07
C ILE A 228 -13.79 -2.59 -22.00
N LEU A 229 -12.68 -3.35 -21.93
CA LEU A 229 -11.70 -3.26 -20.86
C LEU A 229 -10.91 -1.93 -20.75
N PRO A 230 -10.61 -1.19 -21.83
CA PRO A 230 -9.58 -0.14 -21.73
C PRO A 230 -10.05 1.07 -20.92
N ILE A 231 -11.25 1.60 -21.16
CA ILE A 231 -11.60 2.95 -20.63
C ILE A 231 -11.90 2.92 -19.13
N ALA A 232 -12.71 1.98 -18.65
CA ALA A 232 -12.99 1.85 -17.21
C ALA A 232 -11.72 1.54 -16.40
N LEU A 233 -10.81 0.72 -16.95
CA LEU A 233 -9.54 0.38 -16.33
C LEU A 233 -8.59 1.60 -16.31
N ILE A 234 -8.59 2.43 -17.36
CA ILE A 234 -7.82 3.69 -17.40
C ILE A 234 -8.29 4.61 -16.27
N PHE A 235 -9.60 4.84 -16.14
CA PHE A 235 -10.12 5.68 -15.05
C PHE A 235 -9.85 5.06 -13.67
N LEU A 236 -9.90 3.74 -13.53
CA LEU A 236 -9.56 3.06 -12.30
C LEU A 236 -8.08 3.29 -11.93
N PHE A 237 -7.17 3.18 -12.88
CA PHE A 237 -5.75 3.45 -12.68
C PHE A 237 -5.45 4.92 -12.42
N LEU A 238 -6.13 5.84 -13.08
CA LEU A 238 -6.04 7.27 -12.76
C LEU A 238 -6.53 7.54 -11.33
N GLY A 239 -7.62 6.90 -10.92
CA GLY A 239 -8.11 6.92 -9.54
C GLY A 239 -7.08 6.38 -8.55
N SER A 240 -6.27 5.38 -8.93
CA SER A 240 -5.20 4.84 -8.09
C SER A 240 -4.08 5.87 -7.86
N ILE A 241 -3.70 6.64 -8.89
CA ILE A 241 -2.69 7.71 -8.75
C ILE A 241 -3.19 8.79 -7.78
N LEU A 242 -4.43 9.27 -7.99
CA LEU A 242 -5.03 10.31 -7.15
C LEU A 242 -5.20 9.84 -5.70
N SER A 243 -5.65 8.61 -5.52
CA SER A 243 -5.76 8.01 -4.19
C SER A 243 -4.41 7.79 -3.54
N GLY A 244 -3.41 7.39 -4.30
CA GLY A 244 -2.03 7.29 -3.83
C GLY A 244 -1.48 8.63 -3.38
N PHE A 245 -1.76 9.69 -4.11
CA PHE A 245 -1.42 11.07 -3.73
C PHE A 245 -2.08 11.44 -2.39
N ILE A 246 -3.38 11.20 -2.25
CA ILE A 246 -4.14 11.46 -1.02
C ILE A 246 -3.57 10.63 0.15
N PHE A 247 -3.38 9.33 -0.06
CA PHE A 247 -2.84 8.42 0.94
C PHE A 247 -1.47 8.88 1.45
N ARG A 248 -0.54 9.07 0.50
CA ARG A 248 0.84 9.39 0.85
C ARG A 248 0.97 10.80 1.41
N GLY A 249 0.27 11.75 0.83
CA GLY A 249 0.29 13.14 1.30
C GLY A 249 -0.27 13.25 2.72
N SER A 250 -1.47 12.73 3.00
CA SER A 250 -2.06 12.82 4.34
C SER A 250 -1.19 12.10 5.38
N LEU A 251 -0.74 10.88 5.09
CA LEU A 251 0.08 10.09 6.02
C LEU A 251 1.41 10.79 6.35
N THR A 252 2.05 11.41 5.36
CA THR A 252 3.35 12.06 5.53
C THR A 252 3.26 13.36 6.32
N PHE A 253 2.23 14.15 6.10
CA PHE A 253 2.13 15.50 6.66
C PHE A 253 1.24 15.62 7.90
N PHE A 254 0.51 14.58 8.31
CA PHE A 254 -0.25 14.61 9.57
C PHE A 254 0.58 14.94 10.80
N PRO A 255 1.76 14.35 11.05
CA PRO A 255 2.56 14.72 12.21
C PRO A 255 2.99 16.20 12.18
N ALA A 256 3.32 16.75 11.01
CA ALA A 256 3.68 18.15 10.84
C ALA A 256 2.47 19.07 11.11
N LEU A 257 1.29 18.72 10.58
CA LEU A 257 0.04 19.46 10.80
C LEU A 257 -0.34 19.48 12.29
N PHE A 258 -0.34 18.33 12.97
CA PHE A 258 -0.72 18.27 14.37
C PHE A 258 0.27 19.00 15.27
N ARG A 259 1.57 18.94 14.94
CA ARG A 259 2.58 19.70 15.66
C ARG A 259 2.36 21.21 15.55
N GLN A 260 1.84 21.70 14.42
CA GLN A 260 1.62 23.11 14.17
C GLN A 260 0.25 23.59 14.68
N GLU A 261 -0.81 22.81 14.45
CA GLU A 261 -2.20 23.25 14.57
C GLU A 261 -2.90 22.77 15.86
N VAL A 262 -2.23 21.94 16.68
CA VAL A 262 -2.80 21.44 17.93
C VAL A 262 -2.05 22.03 19.13
N ARG A 263 -2.67 22.99 19.81
CA ARG A 263 -2.03 23.81 20.85
C ARG A 263 -1.41 23.01 21.99
N PHE A 264 -2.10 21.96 22.47
CA PHE A 264 -1.54 21.14 23.55
C PHE A 264 -0.29 20.35 23.11
N ILE A 265 -0.13 20.09 21.81
CA ILE A 265 1.09 19.50 21.22
C ILE A 265 2.16 20.57 21.03
N THR A 266 1.79 21.69 20.41
CA THR A 266 2.74 22.79 20.11
C THR A 266 3.40 23.32 21.38
N ASN A 267 2.64 23.39 22.48
CA ASN A 267 3.09 23.92 23.77
C ASN A 267 3.70 22.83 24.70
N SER A 268 3.84 21.59 24.23
CA SER A 268 4.42 20.52 25.03
C SER A 268 5.95 20.54 24.96
N ASP A 269 6.61 19.94 25.95
CA ASP A 269 8.07 19.77 25.96
C ASP A 269 8.54 18.80 24.84
N GLN A 270 7.64 17.99 24.29
CA GLN A 270 7.95 16.96 23.31
C GLN A 270 6.95 16.94 22.13
N PRO A 271 6.82 18.02 21.34
CA PRO A 271 5.77 18.17 20.36
C PRO A 271 5.83 17.13 19.24
N VAL A 272 7.01 16.67 18.84
CA VAL A 272 7.18 15.62 17.83
C VAL A 272 6.65 14.27 18.33
N VAL A 273 6.95 13.93 19.57
CA VAL A 273 6.51 12.67 20.21
C VAL A 273 4.99 12.65 20.32
N MET A 274 4.39 13.73 20.80
CA MET A 274 2.94 13.84 20.94
C MET A 274 2.22 13.81 19.58
N ALA A 275 2.77 14.47 18.57
CA ALA A 275 2.24 14.41 17.20
C ALA A 275 2.28 12.99 16.63
N GLY A 276 3.34 12.23 16.90
CA GLY A 276 3.46 10.83 16.51
C GLY A 276 2.39 9.93 17.18
N TYR A 277 2.19 10.07 18.49
CA TYR A 277 1.15 9.33 19.20
C TYR A 277 -0.27 9.70 18.72
N LEU A 278 -0.54 11.00 18.52
CA LEU A 278 -1.82 11.43 17.98
C LEU A 278 -2.06 10.88 16.56
N THR A 279 -1.02 10.89 15.71
CA THR A 279 -1.11 10.30 14.37
C THR A 279 -1.47 8.82 14.44
N THR A 280 -0.84 8.05 15.33
CA THR A 280 -1.17 6.64 15.56
C THR A 280 -2.64 6.48 15.98
N ALA A 281 -3.11 7.27 16.93
CA ALA A 281 -4.49 7.22 17.41
C ALA A 281 -5.50 7.49 16.26
N ILE A 282 -5.22 8.46 15.41
CA ILE A 282 -6.05 8.78 14.24
C ILE A 282 -6.02 7.66 13.19
N LEU A 283 -4.85 7.09 12.92
CA LEU A 283 -4.72 5.99 11.97
C LEU A 283 -5.42 4.71 12.44
N PHE A 284 -5.59 4.54 13.76
CA PHE A 284 -6.38 3.43 14.31
C PHE A 284 -7.84 3.45 13.85
N PHE A 285 -8.44 4.64 13.68
CA PHE A 285 -9.75 4.79 13.04
C PHE A 285 -9.72 4.31 11.59
N GLY A 286 -8.60 4.46 10.90
CA GLY A 286 -8.41 3.91 9.55
C GLY A 286 -8.45 2.38 9.51
N LEU A 287 -7.93 1.68 10.54
CA LEU A 287 -8.04 0.23 10.65
C LEU A 287 -9.51 -0.20 10.75
N ILE A 288 -10.28 0.49 11.59
CA ILE A 288 -11.72 0.27 11.72
C ILE A 288 -12.41 0.52 10.37
N GLY A 289 -12.06 1.62 9.69
CA GLY A 289 -12.58 1.98 8.38
C GLY A 289 -12.31 0.90 7.32
N ALA A 290 -11.10 0.38 7.25
CA ALA A 290 -10.74 -0.68 6.32
C ALA A 290 -11.54 -1.98 6.56
N TRP A 291 -11.77 -2.34 7.82
CA TRP A 291 -12.61 -3.49 8.18
C TRP A 291 -14.07 -3.29 7.74
N PHE A 292 -14.66 -2.13 8.04
CA PHE A 292 -16.02 -1.78 7.59
C PHE A 292 -16.12 -1.75 6.06
N GLY A 293 -15.10 -1.21 5.38
CA GLY A 293 -15.04 -1.15 3.92
C GLY A 293 -15.09 -2.53 3.27
N GLY A 294 -14.35 -3.50 3.82
CA GLY A 294 -14.43 -4.90 3.39
C GLY A 294 -15.83 -5.49 3.56
N TYR A 295 -16.43 -5.33 4.75
CA TYR A 295 -17.77 -5.81 5.03
C TYR A 295 -18.85 -5.18 4.14
N ILE A 296 -18.75 -3.88 3.88
CA ILE A 296 -19.68 -3.15 3.02
C ILE A 296 -19.52 -3.61 1.57
N ASN A 297 -18.28 -3.77 1.10
CA ASN A 297 -18.01 -4.18 -0.28
C ASN A 297 -18.65 -5.52 -0.64
N ASP A 298 -18.73 -6.47 0.30
CA ASP A 298 -19.38 -7.77 0.09
C ASP A 298 -20.91 -7.66 -0.09
N LYS A 299 -21.52 -6.56 0.37
CA LYS A 299 -22.97 -6.34 0.36
C LYS A 299 -23.45 -5.35 -0.70
N ILE A 300 -22.57 -4.52 -1.23
CA ILE A 300 -22.94 -3.49 -2.21
C ILE A 300 -23.22 -4.10 -3.57
N LYS A 301 -24.41 -3.81 -4.11
CA LYS A 301 -24.81 -4.23 -5.47
C LYS A 301 -24.04 -3.49 -6.59
N ARG A 302 -23.51 -2.29 -6.29
CA ARG A 302 -22.82 -1.42 -7.26
C ARG A 302 -21.49 -0.93 -6.66
N PRO A 303 -20.47 -1.80 -6.60
CA PRO A 303 -19.17 -1.47 -5.97
C PRO A 303 -18.45 -0.31 -6.67
N GLU A 304 -18.74 -0.04 -7.94
CA GLU A 304 -18.16 1.07 -8.69
C GLU A 304 -18.55 2.46 -8.16
N LEU A 305 -19.68 2.58 -7.45
CA LEU A 305 -20.09 3.83 -6.82
C LEU A 305 -19.42 4.08 -5.47
N PHE A 306 -18.94 3.04 -4.82
CA PHE A 306 -18.42 3.16 -3.46
C PHE A 306 -17.23 4.12 -3.35
N PRO A 307 -16.22 4.08 -4.23
CA PRO A 307 -15.14 5.07 -4.23
C PRO A 307 -15.65 6.51 -4.37
N ALA A 308 -16.63 6.75 -5.25
CA ALA A 308 -17.21 8.08 -5.43
C ALA A 308 -17.90 8.58 -4.15
N VAL A 309 -18.68 7.71 -3.47
CA VAL A 309 -19.33 8.05 -2.19
C VAL A 309 -18.28 8.40 -1.13
N VAL A 310 -17.19 7.63 -1.04
CA VAL A 310 -16.09 7.93 -0.10
C VAL A 310 -15.51 9.30 -0.41
N PHE A 311 -15.19 9.62 -1.66
CA PHE A 311 -14.59 10.91 -2.01
C PHE A 311 -15.56 12.09 -1.88
N ILE A 312 -16.89 11.90 -2.04
CA ILE A 312 -17.90 12.92 -1.70
C ILE A 312 -17.79 13.35 -0.23
N VAL A 313 -17.52 12.38 0.67
CA VAL A 313 -17.37 12.67 2.11
C VAL A 313 -15.96 13.19 2.42
N VAL A 314 -14.92 12.62 1.83
CA VAL A 314 -13.52 12.97 2.09
C VAL A 314 -13.16 14.38 1.60
N THR A 315 -13.74 14.84 0.50
CA THR A 315 -13.49 16.18 -0.05
C THR A 315 -13.79 17.30 0.95
N PRO A 316 -14.99 17.41 1.53
CA PRO A 316 -15.25 18.42 2.55
C PRO A 316 -14.43 18.22 3.82
N LEU A 317 -14.10 16.98 4.19
CA LEU A 317 -13.25 16.73 5.36
C LEU A 317 -11.85 17.32 5.17
N PHE A 318 -11.24 17.21 4.00
CA PHE A 318 -9.96 17.86 3.72
C PHE A 318 -10.03 19.38 3.78
N TYR A 319 -11.10 19.96 3.25
CA TYR A 319 -11.33 21.39 3.39
C TYR A 319 -11.43 21.80 4.86
N LEU A 320 -12.16 21.04 5.68
CA LEU A 320 -12.29 21.31 7.11
C LEU A 320 -10.96 21.11 7.85
N ILE A 321 -10.17 20.06 7.52
CA ILE A 321 -8.81 19.85 8.06
C ILE A 321 -7.92 21.07 7.78
N SER A 322 -8.04 21.70 6.61
CA SER A 322 -7.26 22.89 6.26
C SER A 322 -7.73 24.19 6.97
N ARG A 323 -8.83 24.16 7.72
CA ARG A 323 -9.46 25.35 8.33
C ARG A 323 -9.55 25.31 9.84
N TYR A 324 -9.52 24.13 10.44
CA TYR A 324 -9.71 23.97 11.87
C TYR A 324 -8.43 23.50 12.56
N SER A 325 -8.31 23.89 13.83
CA SER A 325 -7.21 23.56 14.73
C SER A 325 -7.73 22.78 15.94
N ASP A 326 -6.85 22.33 16.81
CA ASP A 326 -7.13 21.71 18.10
C ASP A 326 -8.09 20.51 18.03
N SER A 327 -9.04 20.42 18.94
CA SER A 327 -9.98 19.30 19.07
C SER A 327 -10.85 19.09 17.83
N LYS A 328 -11.21 20.17 17.12
CA LYS A 328 -11.98 20.07 15.87
C LYS A 328 -11.15 19.39 14.78
N LEU A 329 -9.89 19.79 14.61
CA LEU A 329 -8.97 19.15 13.67
C LEU A 329 -8.81 17.67 13.98
N ILE A 330 -8.62 17.30 15.25
CA ILE A 330 -8.48 15.91 15.69
C ILE A 330 -9.73 15.10 15.32
N ALA A 331 -10.92 15.60 15.69
CA ALA A 331 -12.18 14.92 15.41
C ALA A 331 -12.40 14.71 13.89
N ILE A 332 -12.16 15.74 13.07
CA ILE A 332 -12.30 15.68 11.62
C ILE A 332 -11.29 14.66 11.05
N SER A 333 -10.05 14.63 11.54
CA SER A 333 -9.02 13.69 11.11
C SER A 333 -9.36 12.23 11.46
N CYS A 334 -10.00 11.98 12.60
CA CYS A 334 -10.53 10.65 12.95
C CYS A 334 -11.61 10.20 11.96
N VAL A 335 -12.57 11.08 11.65
CA VAL A 335 -13.63 10.80 10.67
C VAL A 335 -13.03 10.59 9.28
N PHE A 336 -12.06 11.43 8.89
CA PHE A 336 -11.34 11.26 7.63
C PHE A 336 -10.68 9.87 7.54
N SER A 337 -9.92 9.46 8.55
CA SER A 337 -9.26 8.15 8.57
C SER A 337 -10.28 7.01 8.46
N LEU A 338 -11.35 7.05 9.25
CA LEU A 338 -12.42 6.05 9.21
C LEU A 338 -13.01 5.90 7.81
N VAL A 339 -13.36 7.02 7.17
CA VAL A 339 -14.02 7.02 5.86
C VAL A 339 -13.03 6.70 4.75
N TYR A 340 -11.86 7.33 4.75
CA TYR A 340 -10.90 7.19 3.66
C TYR A 340 -10.37 5.76 3.53
N TYR A 341 -9.97 5.12 4.64
CA TYR A 341 -9.43 3.77 4.57
C TYR A 341 -10.46 2.69 4.22
N SER A 342 -11.77 3.01 4.28
CA SER A 342 -12.83 2.07 3.91
C SER A 342 -12.86 1.71 2.42
N TRP A 343 -12.33 2.54 1.53
CA TRP A 343 -12.40 2.30 0.08
C TRP A 343 -11.37 1.30 -0.44
N GLN A 344 -10.25 1.10 0.26
CA GLN A 344 -9.13 0.28 -0.21
C GLN A 344 -9.52 -1.17 -0.57
N PRO A 345 -10.34 -1.89 0.20
CA PRO A 345 -10.81 -3.22 -0.20
C PRO A 345 -11.60 -3.20 -1.50
N CYS A 346 -12.43 -2.16 -1.70
CA CYS A 346 -13.22 -1.99 -2.92
C CYS A 346 -12.33 -1.73 -4.14
N GLN A 347 -11.28 -0.93 -4.00
CA GLN A 347 -10.31 -0.70 -5.08
C GLN A 347 -9.68 -2.01 -5.55
N ASN A 348 -9.20 -2.83 -4.62
CA ASN A 348 -8.61 -4.13 -4.95
C ASN A 348 -9.62 -5.05 -5.66
N TYR A 349 -10.88 -5.05 -5.21
CA TYR A 349 -11.95 -5.79 -5.86
C TYR A 349 -12.20 -5.30 -7.29
N LEU A 350 -12.25 -3.99 -7.53
CA LEU A 350 -12.47 -3.41 -8.85
C LEU A 350 -11.31 -3.69 -9.80
N VAL A 351 -10.05 -3.62 -9.33
CA VAL A 351 -8.88 -4.01 -10.13
C VAL A 351 -9.00 -5.48 -10.57
N ALA A 352 -9.34 -6.39 -9.65
CA ALA A 352 -9.55 -7.80 -10.00
C ALA A 352 -10.71 -7.98 -10.99
N LYS A 353 -11.81 -7.24 -10.81
CA LYS A 353 -13.00 -7.32 -11.65
C LYS A 353 -12.77 -6.86 -13.09
N TYR A 354 -11.98 -5.79 -13.27
CA TYR A 354 -11.72 -5.19 -14.57
C TYR A 354 -10.46 -5.70 -15.28
N THR A 355 -9.65 -6.52 -14.61
CA THR A 355 -8.48 -7.17 -15.20
C THR A 355 -8.82 -8.62 -15.58
N LYS A 356 -8.42 -9.08 -16.77
CA LYS A 356 -8.57 -10.49 -17.16
C LYS A 356 -7.79 -11.39 -16.20
N ARG A 357 -8.33 -12.57 -15.87
CA ARG A 357 -7.68 -13.52 -14.93
C ARG A 357 -6.22 -13.83 -15.27
N ALA A 358 -5.91 -13.98 -16.55
CA ALA A 358 -4.53 -14.20 -17.03
C ALA A 358 -3.57 -13.05 -16.72
N PHE A 359 -4.08 -11.84 -16.46
CA PHE A 359 -3.31 -10.62 -16.23
C PHE A 359 -3.55 -10.02 -14.83
N HIS A 360 -4.17 -10.74 -13.88
CA HIS A 360 -4.43 -10.22 -12.54
C HIS A 360 -3.14 -9.78 -11.85
N GLY A 361 -2.06 -10.58 -11.93
CA GLY A 361 -0.77 -10.23 -11.33
C GLY A 361 -0.22 -8.92 -11.89
N MET A 362 -0.26 -8.76 -13.20
CA MET A 362 0.17 -7.52 -13.87
C MET A 362 -0.75 -6.34 -13.51
N GLY A 363 -2.07 -6.54 -13.47
CA GLY A 363 -3.03 -5.51 -13.09
C GLY A 363 -2.81 -5.01 -11.67
N PHE A 364 -2.60 -5.90 -10.70
CA PHE A 364 -2.24 -5.53 -9.35
C PHE A 364 -0.85 -4.88 -9.25
N GLY A 365 0.14 -5.36 -10.00
CA GLY A 365 1.47 -4.76 -10.06
C GLY A 365 1.43 -3.32 -10.59
N ILE A 366 0.71 -3.07 -11.68
CA ILE A 366 0.51 -1.73 -12.23
C ILE A 366 -0.24 -0.86 -11.20
N ASN A 367 -1.34 -1.35 -10.63
CA ASN A 367 -2.09 -0.61 -9.62
C ASN A 367 -1.22 -0.23 -8.42
N PHE A 368 -0.39 -1.14 -7.94
CA PHE A 368 0.56 -0.91 -6.85
C PHE A 368 1.59 0.18 -7.21
N PHE A 369 2.17 0.10 -8.42
CA PHE A 369 3.09 1.12 -8.91
C PHE A 369 2.43 2.50 -9.03
N LEU A 370 1.21 2.57 -9.56
CA LEU A 370 0.47 3.81 -9.71
C LEU A 370 0.11 4.42 -8.34
N LEU A 371 -0.35 3.59 -7.40
CA LEU A 371 -0.75 4.01 -6.07
C LEU A 371 0.46 4.46 -5.22
N PHE A 372 1.50 3.65 -5.12
CA PHE A 372 2.61 3.87 -4.21
C PHE A 372 3.83 4.51 -4.88
N GLY A 373 4.04 4.28 -6.17
CA GLY A 373 5.12 4.88 -6.94
C GLY A 373 4.73 6.28 -7.41
N LEU A 374 3.77 6.41 -8.33
CA LEU A 374 3.38 7.71 -8.86
C LEU A 374 2.61 8.57 -7.84
N GLY A 375 1.76 7.98 -7.02
CA GLY A 375 1.07 8.70 -5.94
C GLY A 375 2.02 9.34 -4.93
N SER A 376 3.27 8.85 -4.81
CA SER A 376 4.27 9.39 -3.89
C SER A 376 4.76 10.80 -4.25
N ILE A 377 4.47 11.32 -5.45
CA ILE A 377 4.76 12.70 -5.83
C ILE A 377 4.12 13.71 -4.84
N ALA A 378 3.11 13.25 -4.11
CA ALA A 378 2.49 13.98 -3.00
C ALA A 378 3.50 14.46 -1.95
N THR A 379 4.59 13.72 -1.71
CA THR A 379 5.61 14.12 -0.73
C THR A 379 6.42 15.33 -1.19
N SER A 380 6.79 15.38 -2.48
CA SER A 380 7.50 16.52 -3.07
C SER A 380 6.59 17.73 -3.20
N VAL A 381 5.37 17.54 -3.72
CA VAL A 381 4.37 18.62 -3.87
C VAL A 381 3.94 19.15 -2.50
N GLY A 382 3.68 18.24 -1.54
CA GLY A 382 3.31 18.60 -0.19
C GLY A 382 4.44 19.37 0.53
N GLY A 383 5.70 18.94 0.32
CA GLY A 383 6.86 19.67 0.82
C GLY A 383 6.93 21.09 0.27
N TYR A 384 6.83 21.24 -1.05
CA TYR A 384 6.83 22.55 -1.69
C TYR A 384 5.70 23.46 -1.19
N VAL A 385 4.47 22.94 -1.15
CA VAL A 385 3.31 23.73 -0.68
C VAL A 385 3.47 24.09 0.80
N THR A 386 4.00 23.19 1.62
CA THR A 386 4.25 23.44 3.05
C THR A 386 5.30 24.52 3.25
N ASP A 387 6.38 24.53 2.47
CA ASP A 387 7.45 25.53 2.54
C ASP A 387 6.98 26.91 2.10
N GLN A 388 6.11 27.01 1.07
CA GLN A 388 5.68 28.28 0.50
C GLN A 388 4.41 28.86 1.15
N PHE A 389 3.48 28.00 1.58
CA PHE A 389 2.13 28.42 1.94
C PHE A 389 1.65 27.88 3.29
N GLY A 390 2.37 26.94 3.90
CA GLY A 390 1.99 26.25 5.12
C GLY A 390 1.35 24.90 4.89
N VAL A 391 1.41 24.03 5.92
CA VAL A 391 0.89 22.66 5.86
C VAL A 391 -0.63 22.61 5.76
N ASP A 392 -1.35 23.58 6.31
CA ASP A 392 -2.80 23.74 6.21
C ASP A 392 -3.25 23.90 4.75
N ARG A 393 -2.51 24.70 3.96
CA ARG A 393 -2.77 24.90 2.52
C ARG A 393 -2.55 23.64 1.70
N PHE A 394 -1.61 22.78 2.10
CA PHE A 394 -1.46 21.48 1.47
C PHE A 394 -2.72 20.62 1.64
N TYR A 395 -3.36 20.63 2.82
CA TYR A 395 -4.64 19.94 3.02
C TYR A 395 -5.79 20.59 2.24
N GLY A 396 -5.75 21.88 2.00
CA GLY A 396 -6.65 22.56 1.03
C GLY A 396 -6.48 22.04 -0.40
N LEU A 397 -5.24 21.84 -0.86
CA LEU A 397 -4.95 21.19 -2.16
C LEU A 397 -5.47 19.74 -2.21
N MET A 398 -5.36 18.99 -1.10
CA MET A 398 -5.91 17.64 -0.99
C MET A 398 -7.42 17.59 -1.19
N ALA A 399 -8.16 18.62 -0.77
CA ALA A 399 -9.60 18.73 -1.04
C ALA A 399 -9.88 18.81 -2.55
N ILE A 400 -9.08 19.59 -3.30
CA ILE A 400 -9.20 19.69 -4.76
C ILE A 400 -8.90 18.36 -5.43
N ILE A 401 -7.80 17.70 -5.05
CA ILE A 401 -7.41 16.40 -5.59
C ILE A 401 -8.46 15.32 -5.27
N SER A 402 -9.04 15.37 -4.07
CA SER A 402 -10.13 14.47 -3.68
C SER A 402 -11.40 14.70 -4.51
N ALA A 403 -11.73 15.94 -4.85
CA ALA A 403 -12.83 16.26 -5.75
C ALA A 403 -12.59 15.72 -7.17
N VAL A 404 -11.36 15.83 -7.67
CA VAL A 404 -10.98 15.19 -8.96
C VAL A 404 -11.07 13.67 -8.87
N ALA A 405 -10.62 13.06 -7.78
CA ALA A 405 -10.73 11.61 -7.56
C ALA A 405 -12.21 11.16 -7.53
N MET A 406 -13.10 11.94 -6.96
CA MET A 406 -14.56 11.72 -6.99
C MET A 406 -15.08 11.69 -8.44
N LEU A 407 -14.71 12.67 -9.26
CA LEU A 407 -15.13 12.73 -10.67
C LEU A 407 -14.61 11.53 -11.47
N VAL A 408 -13.35 11.13 -11.24
CA VAL A 408 -12.75 9.95 -11.87
C VAL A 408 -13.46 8.67 -11.43
N ALA A 409 -13.80 8.55 -10.15
CA ALA A 409 -14.56 7.40 -9.65
C ALA A 409 -15.99 7.32 -10.26
N LEU A 410 -16.65 8.46 -10.43
CA LEU A 410 -17.93 8.54 -11.15
C LEU A 410 -17.77 8.15 -12.62
N ALA A 411 -16.67 8.54 -13.28
CA ALA A 411 -16.41 8.16 -14.67
C ALA A 411 -16.29 6.64 -14.84
N VAL A 412 -15.70 5.90 -13.88
CA VAL A 412 -15.69 4.42 -13.88
C VAL A 412 -17.12 3.87 -13.92
N TYR A 413 -18.01 4.42 -13.08
CA TYR A 413 -19.41 3.96 -13.01
C TYR A 413 -20.18 4.27 -14.30
N PHE A 414 -20.08 5.48 -14.84
CA PHE A 414 -20.80 5.88 -16.04
C PHE A 414 -20.30 5.15 -17.30
N THR A 415 -18.99 4.98 -17.44
CA THR A 415 -18.40 4.24 -18.56
C THR A 415 -18.94 2.81 -18.63
N LYS A 416 -19.04 2.11 -17.48
CA LYS A 416 -19.64 0.78 -17.42
C LYS A 416 -21.10 0.77 -17.87
N ASN A 417 -21.89 1.70 -17.34
CA ASN A 417 -23.34 1.73 -17.67
C ASN A 417 -23.60 2.09 -19.13
N TYR A 418 -22.81 3.00 -19.69
CA TYR A 418 -22.87 3.34 -21.11
C TYR A 418 -22.58 2.12 -22.00
N GLN A 419 -21.57 1.35 -21.65
CA GLN A 419 -21.18 0.15 -22.39
C GLN A 419 -22.26 -0.94 -22.33
N ILE A 420 -22.87 -1.15 -21.16
CA ILE A 420 -24.01 -2.07 -21.03
C ILE A 420 -25.21 -1.61 -21.88
N LEU A 421 -25.48 -0.31 -21.91
CA LEU A 421 -26.56 0.25 -22.73
C LEU A 421 -26.27 0.07 -24.22
N PHE A 422 -25.05 0.37 -24.65
CA PHE A 422 -24.60 0.28 -26.04
C PHE A 422 -24.62 -1.16 -26.54
N SER A 423 -24.16 -2.14 -25.76
CA SER A 423 -24.24 -3.56 -26.12
C SER A 423 -25.68 -4.08 -26.25
N ARG A 424 -26.60 -3.60 -25.40
CA ARG A 424 -28.02 -3.92 -25.49
C ARG A 424 -28.69 -3.33 -26.75
N ILE A 425 -28.28 -2.13 -27.15
CA ILE A 425 -28.75 -1.49 -28.37
C ILE A 425 -28.25 -2.23 -29.61
N GLN A 426 -26.95 -2.57 -29.64
CA GLN A 426 -26.37 -3.36 -30.73
C GLN A 426 -27.00 -4.75 -30.84
N GLY A 427 -27.17 -5.45 -29.72
CA GLY A 427 -27.83 -6.75 -29.72
C GLY A 427 -29.33 -6.71 -30.19
N ARG A 428 -30.02 -5.59 -29.96
CA ARG A 428 -31.36 -5.38 -30.48
C ARG A 428 -31.39 -5.04 -32.00
N LEU A 429 -30.32 -4.35 -32.46
CA LEU A 429 -30.20 -4.02 -33.88
C LEU A 429 -29.81 -5.25 -34.72
N SER A 430 -28.85 -6.06 -34.25
CA SER A 430 -28.48 -7.31 -34.93
C SER A 430 -29.66 -8.28 -35.01
N TRP A 431 -30.45 -8.41 -33.91
CA TRP A 431 -31.64 -9.27 -33.91
C TRP A 431 -32.77 -8.79 -34.86
N LYS A 432 -32.86 -7.47 -35.12
CA LYS A 432 -33.81 -6.94 -36.13
C LYS A 432 -33.34 -7.21 -37.54
N LEU A 433 -32.05 -7.09 -37.83
CA LEU A 433 -31.46 -7.36 -39.15
C LEU A 433 -31.43 -8.86 -39.51
N GLU A 434 -31.49 -9.76 -38.54
CA GLU A 434 -31.63 -11.20 -38.77
C GLU A 434 -33.07 -11.63 -39.03
N LYS A 435 -34.05 -10.76 -38.80
CA LYS A 435 -35.48 -11.04 -39.01
C LYS A 435 -36.06 -10.36 -40.27
N GLU A 436 -35.33 -9.46 -40.89
CA GLU A 436 -35.62 -8.91 -42.23
C GLU A 436 -34.85 -9.70 -43.32
#